data_66eb53ce19b220ffc2bf18cfecbf28ff
#
_entry.id   66eb53ce19b220ffc2bf18cfecbf28ff
#
_cell.length_a   1.000
_cell.length_b   1.000
_cell.length_c   1.000
_cell.angle_alpha   90.00
_cell.angle_beta   90.00
_cell.angle_gamma   90.00
#
_symmetry.space_group_name_H-M   'P 1'
#
loop_
_entity.id
_entity.type
_entity.pdbx_description
1 polymer ?
#
loop_
_entity_poly.entity_id
_entity_poly.type
_entity_poly.pdbx_seq_one_letter_code
_entity_poly.pdbx_strand_id
1 'polypeptide(L)'
;MDDKVTLQKSCLRCIMAENNLAKQFAVYSEWRKGLTETISDYRNWLNEQELNDAQVDQRIQQLLDRLREDKLNVAFVAEFSRGKSELINAIFFAGYGTRLLPSSAGRTTMCPTELLYDKTKPTSIMMLPIETRLSDATTSEYKRYPDEWKTVTFDVDSNESMVRAFKEVSSTKPVSVQEAEKYGLYDPNSADDALNLNKDGTIDVPCWRYAMINFPHPLLEQGLVILDTPGLNAIGTEPELTINMLPNAHAVLFILAADQGVTKSEIDVWRQYISGTRWKQKGRLAVMNKIDGLWDELKDEKEIQKELTRQIKTSAELLGLETNQIFPVSAQKGLLAKVNKDDALLAKSRVLELEAALSNQLIPSKQEIVRDNTQNEIDDLITNSKIILDARFAGINEQLVELRGLRGKNEDVVEHMMNKVKVDKENFEKGLQRFQALRSIFSQHTNRLFTLLGMESLKVHVHTTRETMINASFTKTIREAMDNFFNELKNRMV
;
A
#
# COMPACT_ATOMS: atom_id res chain seq x y z
N MET A 1 -37.02 29.49 -18.42
CA MET A 1 -35.74 30.08 -18.95
C MET A 1 -34.59 29.88 -17.96
N ASP A 2 -34.88 29.68 -16.66
CA ASP A 2 -33.87 29.55 -15.59
C ASP A 2 -33.19 28.20 -15.51
N ASP A 3 -33.84 27.10 -15.92
CA ASP A 3 -33.26 25.74 -15.83
C ASP A 3 -32.09 25.50 -16.80
N LYS A 4 -32.09 26.14 -17.99
CA LYS A 4 -30.96 26.02 -18.92
C LYS A 4 -29.69 26.76 -18.44
N VAL A 5 -29.86 27.84 -17.70
CA VAL A 5 -28.76 28.65 -17.15
C VAL A 5 -28.11 27.91 -15.98
N THR A 6 -28.88 27.16 -15.18
CA THR A 6 -28.38 26.38 -14.04
C THR A 6 -27.62 25.17 -14.52
N LEU A 7 -28.08 24.45 -15.53
CA LEU A 7 -27.39 23.30 -16.16
C LEU A 7 -26.09 23.74 -16.84
N GLN A 8 -26.09 24.90 -17.51
CA GLN A 8 -24.89 25.46 -18.16
C GLN A 8 -23.82 25.90 -17.13
N LYS A 9 -24.24 26.43 -15.96
CA LYS A 9 -23.33 26.77 -14.86
C LYS A 9 -22.75 25.53 -14.15
N SER A 10 -23.53 24.47 -14.03
CA SER A 10 -23.06 23.18 -13.49
C SER A 10 -22.02 22.53 -14.40
N CYS A 11 -22.30 22.49 -15.72
CA CYS A 11 -21.38 21.95 -16.72
C CYS A 11 -20.09 22.77 -16.82
N LEU A 12 -20.17 24.11 -16.78
CA LEU A 12 -18.99 24.99 -16.74
C LEU A 12 -18.15 24.84 -15.48
N ARG A 13 -18.77 24.58 -14.32
CA ARG A 13 -18.04 24.29 -13.08
C ARG A 13 -17.31 22.94 -13.15
N CYS A 14 -17.91 21.90 -13.70
CA CYS A 14 -17.23 20.62 -13.95
C CYS A 14 -16.05 20.77 -14.91
N ILE A 15 -16.24 21.44 -16.04
CA ILE A 15 -15.17 21.69 -17.03
C ILE A 15 -14.04 22.59 -16.46
N MET A 16 -14.36 23.56 -15.62
CA MET A 16 -13.35 24.39 -14.95
C MET A 16 -12.60 23.63 -13.86
N ALA A 17 -13.26 22.74 -13.14
CA ALA A 17 -12.63 21.87 -12.14
C ALA A 17 -11.69 20.86 -12.80
N GLU A 18 -12.09 20.22 -13.90
CA GLU A 18 -11.25 19.32 -14.70
C GLU A 18 -10.01 20.01 -15.27
N ASN A 19 -10.17 21.25 -15.81
CA ASN A 19 -9.04 22.03 -16.32
C ASN A 19 -8.06 22.47 -15.22
N ASN A 20 -8.56 22.75 -14.02
CA ASN A 20 -7.70 23.14 -12.90
C ASN A 20 -6.93 21.93 -12.36
N LEU A 21 -7.59 20.77 -12.29
CA LEU A 21 -7.00 19.51 -11.87
C LEU A 21 -5.91 19.04 -12.84
N ALA A 22 -6.18 19.06 -14.15
CA ALA A 22 -5.21 18.72 -15.18
C ALA A 22 -3.95 19.61 -15.12
N LYS A 23 -4.11 20.91 -14.86
CA LYS A 23 -2.98 21.85 -14.66
C LYS A 23 -2.18 21.50 -13.40
N GLN A 24 -2.85 21.20 -12.30
CA GLN A 24 -2.18 20.79 -11.05
C GLN A 24 -1.40 19.48 -11.23
N PHE A 25 -1.95 18.52 -11.96
CA PHE A 25 -1.25 17.28 -12.30
C PHE A 25 -0.03 17.51 -13.18
N ALA A 26 -0.12 18.39 -14.19
CA ALA A 26 1.02 18.73 -15.04
C ALA A 26 2.16 19.35 -14.21
N VAL A 27 1.84 20.33 -13.36
CA VAL A 27 2.82 20.99 -12.46
C VAL A 27 3.45 19.97 -11.50
N TYR A 28 2.64 19.07 -10.94
CA TYR A 28 3.15 18.02 -10.06
C TYR A 28 4.04 17.01 -10.79
N SER A 29 3.66 16.60 -11.98
CA SER A 29 4.47 15.70 -12.81
C SER A 29 5.82 16.30 -13.15
N GLU A 30 5.86 17.59 -13.48
CA GLU A 30 7.09 18.33 -13.77
C GLU A 30 7.96 18.49 -12.52
N TRP A 31 7.39 18.85 -11.38
CA TRP A 31 8.08 18.88 -10.08
C TRP A 31 8.69 17.53 -9.73
N ARG A 32 7.92 16.45 -9.88
CA ARG A 32 8.36 15.08 -9.59
C ARG A 32 9.53 14.66 -10.48
N LYS A 33 9.46 15.00 -11.79
CA LYS A 33 10.54 14.71 -12.73
C LYS A 33 11.83 15.45 -12.31
N GLY A 34 11.74 16.74 -12.03
CA GLY A 34 12.88 17.53 -11.57
C GLY A 34 13.46 16.98 -10.25
N LEU A 35 12.60 16.58 -9.31
CA LEU A 35 13.06 15.98 -8.05
C LEU A 35 13.74 14.63 -8.26
N THR A 36 13.22 13.79 -9.16
CA THR A 36 13.83 12.49 -9.52
C THR A 36 15.21 12.68 -10.13
N GLU A 37 15.38 13.66 -11.01
CA GLU A 37 16.67 14.05 -11.60
C GLU A 37 17.63 14.52 -10.50
N THR A 38 17.21 15.43 -9.63
CA THR A 38 18.03 15.96 -8.52
C THR A 38 18.49 14.86 -7.55
N ILE A 39 17.61 13.92 -7.19
CA ILE A 39 17.97 12.78 -6.32
C ILE A 39 18.95 11.84 -7.02
N SER A 40 18.80 11.64 -8.32
CA SER A 40 19.72 10.84 -9.12
C SER A 40 21.10 11.50 -9.20
N ASP A 41 21.17 12.82 -9.37
CA ASP A 41 22.41 13.59 -9.33
C ASP A 41 23.08 13.52 -7.95
N TYR A 42 22.30 13.63 -6.88
CA TYR A 42 22.78 13.47 -5.51
C TYR A 42 23.35 12.06 -5.28
N ARG A 43 22.69 11.01 -5.78
CA ARG A 43 23.21 9.64 -5.73
C ARG A 43 24.55 9.49 -6.45
N ASN A 44 24.68 10.09 -7.63
CA ASN A 44 25.94 10.08 -8.38
C ASN A 44 27.04 10.80 -7.61
N TRP A 45 26.74 11.98 -7.05
CA TRP A 45 27.67 12.72 -6.19
C TRP A 45 28.13 11.91 -4.97
N LEU A 46 27.20 11.21 -4.28
CA LEU A 46 27.56 10.34 -3.16
C LEU A 46 28.51 9.21 -3.58
N ASN A 47 28.31 8.64 -4.78
CA ASN A 47 29.20 7.62 -5.32
C ASN A 47 30.59 8.20 -5.62
N GLU A 48 30.66 9.37 -6.23
CA GLU A 48 31.93 10.06 -6.56
C GLU A 48 32.73 10.44 -5.31
N GLN A 49 32.04 10.80 -4.22
CA GLN A 49 32.67 11.18 -2.95
C GLN A 49 32.90 9.99 -2.01
N GLU A 50 32.63 8.75 -2.44
CA GLU A 50 32.74 7.55 -1.61
C GLU A 50 31.92 7.62 -0.30
N LEU A 51 30.74 8.26 -0.36
CA LEU A 51 29.82 8.43 0.76
C LEU A 51 28.61 7.49 0.64
N ASN A 52 28.47 6.78 -0.49
CA ASN A 52 27.35 5.89 -0.75
C ASN A 52 27.68 4.48 -0.24
N ASP A 53 26.91 3.99 0.72
CA ASP A 53 26.90 2.59 1.13
C ASP A 53 25.63 1.87 0.66
N ALA A 54 25.55 0.55 0.85
CA ALA A 54 24.43 -0.26 0.41
C ALA A 54 23.10 0.17 1.06
N GLN A 55 23.13 0.67 2.29
CA GLN A 55 21.94 1.11 3.02
C GLN A 55 21.44 2.46 2.48
N VAL A 56 22.35 3.41 2.25
CA VAL A 56 22.06 4.71 1.64
C VAL A 56 21.54 4.51 0.22
N ASP A 57 22.19 3.65 -0.56
CA ASP A 57 21.77 3.35 -1.94
C ASP A 57 20.38 2.74 -2.01
N GLN A 58 20.06 1.81 -1.11
CA GLN A 58 18.73 1.20 -1.00
C GLN A 58 17.66 2.24 -0.62
N ARG A 59 17.96 3.15 0.32
CA ARG A 59 17.03 4.23 0.70
C ARG A 59 16.76 5.16 -0.47
N ILE A 60 17.79 5.57 -1.20
CA ILE A 60 17.66 6.42 -2.40
C ILE A 60 16.86 5.70 -3.48
N GLN A 61 17.09 4.41 -3.70
CA GLN A 61 16.32 3.63 -4.66
C GLN A 61 14.84 3.55 -4.28
N GLN A 62 14.53 3.33 -3.01
CA GLN A 62 13.14 3.34 -2.51
C GLN A 62 12.46 4.70 -2.70
N LEU A 63 13.19 5.81 -2.49
CA LEU A 63 12.69 7.16 -2.76
C LEU A 63 12.36 7.36 -4.25
N LEU A 64 13.27 6.96 -5.13
CA LEU A 64 13.09 7.05 -6.58
C LEU A 64 11.91 6.21 -7.06
N ASP A 65 11.75 5.01 -6.52
CA ASP A 65 10.63 4.13 -6.87
C ASP A 65 9.29 4.71 -6.39
N ARG A 66 9.21 5.26 -5.18
CA ARG A 66 8.02 5.98 -4.69
C ARG A 66 7.67 7.21 -5.54
N LEU A 67 8.68 7.96 -6.00
CA LEU A 67 8.46 9.11 -6.88
C LEU A 67 8.02 8.69 -8.29
N ARG A 68 8.42 7.51 -8.77
CA ARG A 68 7.97 6.96 -10.06
C ARG A 68 6.55 6.44 -10.00
N GLU A 69 6.13 5.88 -8.87
CA GLU A 69 4.76 5.43 -8.67
C GLU A 69 3.82 6.61 -8.50
N ASP A 70 3.15 7.02 -9.60
CA ASP A 70 2.19 8.13 -9.59
C ASP A 70 0.82 7.69 -9.02
N LYS A 71 0.85 7.01 -7.88
CA LYS A 71 -0.33 6.43 -7.25
C LYS A 71 -0.54 6.97 -5.85
N LEU A 72 -1.77 7.31 -5.53
CA LEU A 72 -2.20 7.67 -4.18
C LEU A 72 -2.95 6.50 -3.56
N ASN A 73 -2.29 5.74 -2.70
CA ASN A 73 -2.88 4.61 -2.00
C ASN A 73 -3.72 5.10 -0.83
N VAL A 74 -5.01 4.82 -0.86
CA VAL A 74 -5.97 5.17 0.19
C VAL A 74 -6.55 3.90 0.80
N ALA A 75 -6.27 3.65 2.06
CA ALA A 75 -6.81 2.50 2.77
C ALA A 75 -8.24 2.83 3.27
N PHE A 76 -9.19 2.03 2.87
CA PHE A 76 -10.57 2.03 3.37
C PHE A 76 -10.64 1.09 4.57
N VAL A 77 -10.75 1.65 5.75
CA VAL A 77 -10.67 0.92 7.02
C VAL A 77 -11.98 1.03 7.78
N ALA A 78 -12.55 -0.09 8.18
CA ALA A 78 -13.81 -0.12 8.91
C ALA A 78 -13.91 -1.37 9.77
N GLU A 79 -14.64 -1.29 10.89
CA GLU A 79 -15.17 -2.49 11.52
C GLU A 79 -16.18 -3.20 10.61
N PHE A 80 -16.46 -4.42 10.96
CA PHE A 80 -17.45 -5.21 10.27
C PHE A 80 -18.83 -4.50 10.25
N SER A 81 -19.56 -4.63 9.16
CA SER A 81 -20.92 -4.06 9.00
C SER A 81 -21.02 -2.52 8.99
N ARG A 82 -19.92 -1.77 8.89
CA ARG A 82 -19.96 -0.28 8.76
C ARG A 82 -20.35 0.19 7.35
N GLY A 83 -20.49 -0.73 6.39
CA GLY A 83 -20.87 -0.42 5.02
C GLY A 83 -19.73 -0.01 4.11
N LYS A 84 -18.51 -0.47 4.38
CA LYS A 84 -17.31 -0.22 3.55
C LYS A 84 -17.51 -0.64 2.09
N SER A 85 -17.92 -1.90 1.85
CA SER A 85 -18.16 -2.41 0.48
C SER A 85 -19.31 -1.68 -0.21
N GLU A 86 -20.33 -1.26 0.53
CA GLU A 86 -21.44 -0.46 0.00
C GLU A 86 -20.96 0.93 -0.44
N LEU A 87 -20.04 1.53 0.33
CA LEU A 87 -19.43 2.81 -0.02
C LEU A 87 -18.59 2.70 -1.29
N ILE A 88 -17.78 1.64 -1.41
CA ILE A 88 -16.99 1.38 -2.61
C ILE A 88 -17.92 1.15 -3.82
N ASN A 89 -18.98 0.37 -3.68
CA ASN A 89 -19.98 0.21 -4.73
C ASN A 89 -20.63 1.55 -5.13
N ALA A 90 -20.96 2.39 -4.17
CA ALA A 90 -21.60 3.68 -4.43
C ALA A 90 -20.69 4.66 -5.18
N ILE A 91 -19.39 4.64 -4.89
CA ILE A 91 -18.40 5.54 -5.51
C ILE A 91 -17.99 4.99 -6.89
N PHE A 92 -17.59 3.72 -6.97
CA PHE A 92 -16.90 3.20 -8.15
C PHE A 92 -17.77 2.39 -9.10
N PHE A 93 -18.84 1.75 -8.61
CA PHE A 93 -19.57 0.75 -9.37
C PHE A 93 -21.07 1.05 -9.55
N ALA A 94 -21.55 2.23 -9.15
CA ALA A 94 -22.97 2.58 -9.25
C ALA A 94 -23.51 2.56 -10.70
N GLY A 95 -22.66 2.85 -11.69
CA GLY A 95 -23.01 2.84 -13.12
C GLY A 95 -23.48 1.46 -13.66
N TYR A 96 -23.18 0.38 -12.95
CA TYR A 96 -23.54 -0.99 -13.36
C TYR A 96 -24.93 -1.44 -12.85
N GLY A 97 -25.64 -0.60 -12.11
CA GLY A 97 -26.98 -0.89 -11.64
C GLY A 97 -27.09 -2.04 -10.62
N THR A 98 -25.97 -2.59 -10.18
CA THR A 98 -25.87 -3.69 -9.21
C THR A 98 -24.67 -3.54 -8.30
N ARG A 99 -24.67 -4.28 -7.18
CA ARG A 99 -23.52 -4.37 -6.28
C ARG A 99 -22.52 -5.34 -6.88
N LEU A 100 -21.33 -4.86 -7.24
CA LEU A 100 -20.24 -5.71 -7.72
C LEU A 100 -19.42 -6.30 -6.56
N LEU A 101 -19.08 -5.47 -5.55
CA LEU A 101 -18.53 -5.99 -4.32
C LEU A 101 -19.65 -6.50 -3.42
N PRO A 102 -19.59 -7.74 -2.94
CA PRO A 102 -20.63 -8.28 -2.07
C PRO A 102 -20.70 -7.50 -0.76
N SER A 103 -21.92 -7.12 -0.38
CA SER A 103 -22.25 -6.39 0.86
C SER A 103 -23.23 -7.21 1.70
N SER A 104 -22.95 -8.50 1.95
CA SER A 104 -23.82 -9.36 2.74
C SER A 104 -23.68 -9.09 4.24
N ALA A 105 -24.82 -9.21 4.96
CA ALA A 105 -24.81 -9.27 6.42
C ALA A 105 -24.30 -10.66 6.85
N GLY A 106 -23.04 -10.77 7.16
CA GLY A 106 -22.31 -11.96 7.55
C GLY A 106 -20.82 -11.75 7.31
N ARG A 107 -19.92 -12.45 7.99
CA ARG A 107 -18.47 -12.38 7.68
C ARG A 107 -18.29 -12.75 6.21
N THR A 108 -18.31 -11.77 5.33
CA THR A 108 -17.85 -11.95 3.97
C THR A 108 -16.34 -12.03 4.06
N THR A 109 -15.83 -13.23 4.00
CA THR A 109 -14.40 -13.54 3.96
C THR A 109 -13.88 -13.09 2.60
N MET A 110 -13.76 -11.78 2.41
CA MET A 110 -13.12 -11.23 1.22
C MET A 110 -11.64 -11.09 1.46
N CYS A 111 -10.86 -11.48 0.48
CA CYS A 111 -9.44 -11.18 0.53
C CYS A 111 -9.20 -9.66 0.43
N PRO A 112 -8.11 -9.15 1.01
CA PRO A 112 -7.65 -7.79 0.77
C PRO A 112 -7.61 -7.47 -0.71
N THR A 113 -8.20 -6.33 -1.12
CA THR A 113 -8.39 -6.00 -2.53
C THR A 113 -7.83 -4.61 -2.83
N GLU A 114 -7.11 -4.49 -3.93
CA GLU A 114 -6.57 -3.24 -4.46
C GLU A 114 -7.33 -2.87 -5.74
N LEU A 115 -8.00 -1.71 -5.75
CA LEU A 115 -8.60 -1.14 -6.96
C LEU A 115 -7.66 -0.09 -7.53
N LEU A 116 -7.31 -0.24 -8.79
CA LEU A 116 -6.41 0.68 -9.50
C LEU A 116 -6.80 0.77 -10.98
N TYR A 117 -6.20 1.69 -11.70
CA TYR A 117 -6.26 1.72 -13.15
C TYR A 117 -4.87 1.88 -13.77
N ASP A 118 -4.57 0.98 -14.69
CA ASP A 118 -3.35 0.98 -15.50
C ASP A 118 -3.77 0.85 -16.97
N LYS A 119 -3.62 1.93 -17.74
CA LYS A 119 -3.98 1.99 -19.17
C LYS A 119 -3.22 1.00 -20.04
N THR A 120 -2.05 0.54 -19.57
CA THR A 120 -1.19 -0.38 -20.34
C THR A 120 -1.64 -1.83 -20.22
N LYS A 121 -2.56 -2.12 -19.30
CA LYS A 121 -3.07 -3.46 -19.02
C LYS A 121 -4.56 -3.58 -19.34
N PRO A 122 -5.03 -4.74 -19.74
CA PRO A 122 -6.45 -4.97 -19.92
C PRO A 122 -7.20 -4.85 -18.60
N THR A 123 -8.50 -4.55 -18.69
CA THR A 123 -9.40 -4.64 -17.54
C THR A 123 -9.46 -6.07 -17.03
N SER A 124 -9.06 -6.26 -15.79
CA SER A 124 -8.86 -7.60 -15.24
C SER A 124 -8.85 -7.61 -13.72
N ILE A 125 -9.08 -8.77 -13.17
CA ILE A 125 -8.85 -9.08 -11.77
C ILE A 125 -7.71 -10.08 -11.70
N MET A 126 -6.66 -9.72 -10.99
CA MET A 126 -5.54 -10.61 -10.68
C MET A 126 -5.70 -11.07 -9.23
N MET A 127 -5.70 -12.36 -8.99
CA MET A 127 -5.95 -12.97 -7.69
C MET A 127 -4.79 -13.88 -7.30
N LEU A 128 -4.23 -13.63 -6.13
CA LEU A 128 -3.14 -14.43 -5.58
C LEU A 128 -3.74 -15.59 -4.75
N PRO A 129 -3.40 -16.85 -5.03
CA PRO A 129 -3.94 -17.99 -4.30
C PRO A 129 -3.63 -17.95 -2.80
N ILE A 130 -4.57 -18.44 -1.98
CA ILE A 130 -4.42 -18.44 -0.50
C ILE A 130 -3.24 -19.30 -0.04
N GLU A 131 -2.88 -20.33 -0.79
CA GLU A 131 -1.75 -21.23 -0.51
C GLU A 131 -0.42 -20.49 -0.44
N THR A 132 -0.30 -19.33 -1.10
CA THR A 132 0.89 -18.49 -1.04
C THR A 132 1.17 -17.91 0.36
N ARG A 133 0.20 -17.99 1.30
CA ARG A 133 0.43 -17.66 2.71
C ARG A 133 1.39 -18.60 3.42
N LEU A 134 1.57 -19.81 2.90
CA LEU A 134 2.52 -20.77 3.46
C LEU A 134 4.00 -20.43 3.16
N SER A 135 4.24 -19.43 2.32
CA SER A 135 5.58 -18.91 2.03
C SER A 135 5.84 -17.62 2.81
N ASP A 136 7.11 -17.35 3.11
CA ASP A 136 7.55 -16.11 3.77
C ASP A 136 7.52 -14.89 2.83
N ALA A 137 7.24 -15.10 1.52
CA ALA A 137 7.20 -14.02 0.54
C ALA A 137 5.98 -13.12 0.73
N THR A 138 6.22 -11.81 0.68
CA THR A 138 5.19 -10.78 0.81
C THR A 138 4.34 -10.65 -0.47
N THR A 139 3.14 -10.09 -0.36
CA THR A 139 2.30 -9.78 -1.54
C THR A 139 3.00 -8.81 -2.49
N SER A 140 3.83 -7.90 -1.97
CA SER A 140 4.63 -6.98 -2.77
C SER A 140 5.70 -7.68 -3.60
N GLU A 141 6.31 -8.74 -3.07
CA GLU A 141 7.24 -9.59 -3.83
C GLU A 141 6.50 -10.37 -4.91
N TYR A 142 5.32 -10.92 -4.60
CA TYR A 142 4.51 -11.63 -5.59
C TYR A 142 4.03 -10.74 -6.76
N LYS A 143 3.92 -9.43 -6.58
CA LYS A 143 3.62 -8.49 -7.70
C LYS A 143 4.66 -8.53 -8.83
N ARG A 144 5.87 -9.01 -8.55
CA ARG A 144 6.95 -9.19 -9.54
C ARG A 144 6.83 -10.50 -10.35
N TYR A 145 5.94 -11.40 -9.92
CA TYR A 145 5.75 -12.72 -10.54
C TYR A 145 4.32 -12.90 -11.04
N PRO A 146 3.97 -12.34 -12.22
CA PRO A 146 2.61 -12.38 -12.75
C PRO A 146 2.03 -13.78 -12.92
N ASP A 147 2.89 -14.79 -13.16
CA ASP A 147 2.48 -16.18 -13.39
C ASP A 147 1.90 -16.86 -12.13
N GLU A 148 2.18 -16.32 -10.93
CA GLU A 148 1.61 -16.82 -9.68
C GLU A 148 0.18 -16.33 -9.44
N TRP A 149 -0.28 -15.39 -10.27
CA TRP A 149 -1.60 -14.81 -10.15
C TRP A 149 -2.58 -15.44 -11.14
N LYS A 150 -3.77 -15.78 -10.66
CA LYS A 150 -4.88 -16.09 -11.54
C LYS A 150 -5.46 -14.79 -12.09
N THR A 151 -5.45 -14.61 -13.39
CA THR A 151 -5.99 -13.42 -14.05
C THR A 151 -7.31 -13.74 -14.72
N VAL A 152 -8.33 -12.93 -14.42
CA VAL A 152 -9.65 -12.97 -15.06
C VAL A 152 -9.89 -11.62 -15.73
N THR A 153 -9.96 -11.62 -17.06
CA THR A 153 -10.33 -10.44 -17.83
C THR A 153 -11.84 -10.27 -17.87
N PHE A 154 -12.31 -9.04 -17.87
CA PHE A 154 -13.73 -8.72 -17.97
C PHE A 154 -13.97 -7.56 -18.91
N ASP A 155 -15.19 -7.51 -19.44
CA ASP A 155 -15.67 -6.43 -20.27
C ASP A 155 -16.49 -5.45 -19.41
N VAL A 156 -16.06 -4.19 -19.39
CA VAL A 156 -16.69 -3.12 -18.61
C VAL A 156 -18.07 -2.73 -19.12
N ASP A 157 -18.35 -2.99 -20.40
CA ASP A 157 -19.65 -2.70 -21.01
C ASP A 157 -20.66 -3.84 -20.79
N SER A 158 -20.22 -4.99 -20.24
CA SER A 158 -21.05 -6.15 -19.94
C SER A 158 -21.25 -6.36 -18.43
N ASN A 159 -22.45 -6.06 -17.93
CA ASN A 159 -22.81 -6.31 -16.52
C ASN A 159 -22.61 -7.76 -16.12
N GLU A 160 -22.93 -8.72 -16.99
CA GLU A 160 -22.78 -10.15 -16.72
C GLU A 160 -21.30 -10.53 -16.57
N SER A 161 -20.43 -9.99 -17.45
CA SER A 161 -18.98 -10.18 -17.37
C SER A 161 -18.42 -9.65 -16.07
N MET A 162 -18.81 -8.44 -15.68
CA MET A 162 -18.44 -7.80 -14.41
C MET A 162 -18.87 -8.63 -13.21
N VAL A 163 -20.15 -8.97 -13.11
CA VAL A 163 -20.69 -9.76 -11.98
C VAL A 163 -19.98 -11.11 -11.85
N ARG A 164 -19.70 -11.78 -12.98
CA ARG A 164 -18.97 -13.06 -12.97
C ARG A 164 -17.54 -12.90 -12.46
N ALA A 165 -16.81 -11.91 -12.95
CA ALA A 165 -15.45 -11.66 -12.56
C ALA A 165 -15.34 -11.28 -11.06
N PHE A 166 -16.21 -10.41 -10.57
CA PHE A 166 -16.20 -9.98 -9.17
C PHE A 166 -16.67 -11.09 -8.20
N LYS A 167 -17.54 -12.00 -8.66
CA LYS A 167 -17.93 -13.17 -7.86
C LYS A 167 -16.75 -14.09 -7.57
N GLU A 168 -15.78 -14.17 -8.47
CA GLU A 168 -14.60 -15.00 -8.29
C GLU A 168 -13.74 -14.50 -7.12
N VAL A 169 -13.63 -13.18 -6.90
CA VAL A 169 -12.86 -12.57 -5.79
C VAL A 169 -13.40 -13.02 -4.42
N SER A 170 -14.70 -13.22 -4.31
CA SER A 170 -15.36 -13.62 -3.07
C SER A 170 -15.52 -15.14 -2.92
N SER A 171 -14.88 -15.93 -3.77
CA SER A 171 -14.95 -17.38 -3.67
C SER A 171 -14.25 -17.89 -2.42
N THR A 172 -14.91 -18.85 -1.75
CA THR A 172 -14.40 -19.54 -0.56
C THR A 172 -14.24 -21.02 -0.86
N LYS A 173 -13.41 -21.67 -0.06
CA LYS A 173 -13.25 -23.13 -0.06
C LYS A 173 -13.25 -23.67 1.37
N PRO A 174 -13.91 -24.82 1.61
CA PRO A 174 -13.82 -25.49 2.89
C PRO A 174 -12.44 -26.13 3.06
N VAL A 175 -11.81 -25.89 4.20
CA VAL A 175 -10.53 -26.48 4.59
C VAL A 175 -10.62 -27.07 5.99
N SER A 176 -9.68 -27.93 6.36
CA SER A 176 -9.57 -28.44 7.73
C SER A 176 -9.16 -27.30 8.68
N VAL A 177 -9.52 -27.46 9.97
CA VAL A 177 -9.06 -26.53 11.04
C VAL A 177 -7.55 -26.33 11.01
N GLN A 178 -6.80 -27.41 10.84
CA GLN A 178 -5.33 -27.37 10.80
C GLN A 178 -4.77 -26.60 9.60
N GLU A 179 -5.45 -26.64 8.45
CA GLU A 179 -5.07 -25.83 7.30
C GLU A 179 -5.41 -24.36 7.52
N ALA A 180 -6.58 -24.06 8.08
CA ALA A 180 -6.98 -22.70 8.42
C ALA A 180 -6.00 -22.05 9.42
N GLU A 181 -5.54 -22.81 10.43
CA GLU A 181 -4.48 -22.36 11.36
C GLU A 181 -3.17 -22.07 10.65
N LYS A 182 -2.72 -22.95 9.72
CA LYS A 182 -1.51 -22.72 8.93
C LYS A 182 -1.59 -21.48 8.05
N TYR A 183 -2.78 -21.15 7.54
CA TYR A 183 -3.00 -19.91 6.79
C TYR A 183 -3.10 -18.68 7.70
N GLY A 184 -3.13 -18.84 9.04
CA GLY A 184 -3.32 -17.75 10.00
C GLY A 184 -4.75 -17.18 9.96
N LEU A 185 -5.73 -17.97 9.54
CA LEU A 185 -7.13 -17.57 9.39
C LEU A 185 -8.05 -18.16 10.47
N TYR A 186 -7.49 -18.87 11.44
CA TYR A 186 -8.21 -19.45 12.55
C TYR A 186 -7.31 -19.48 13.80
N ASP A 187 -7.87 -19.03 14.93
CA ASP A 187 -7.26 -19.17 16.25
C ASP A 187 -8.17 -20.01 17.15
N PRO A 188 -7.75 -21.21 17.58
CA PRO A 188 -8.55 -22.08 18.44
C PRO A 188 -8.89 -21.45 19.81
N ASN A 189 -8.16 -20.40 20.23
CA ASN A 189 -8.41 -19.67 21.47
C ASN A 189 -9.41 -18.52 21.31
N SER A 190 -9.81 -18.18 20.08
CA SER A 190 -10.78 -17.14 19.77
C SER A 190 -12.20 -17.68 19.85
N ALA A 191 -13.02 -17.14 20.76
CA ALA A 191 -14.43 -17.50 20.86
C ALA A 191 -15.22 -17.18 19.58
N ASP A 192 -14.81 -16.15 18.84
CA ASP A 192 -15.43 -15.73 17.59
C ASP A 192 -15.12 -16.71 16.45
N ASP A 193 -13.94 -17.33 16.43
CA ASP A 193 -13.56 -18.27 15.40
C ASP A 193 -14.21 -19.64 15.60
N ALA A 194 -14.48 -20.01 16.83
CA ALA A 194 -15.22 -21.23 17.16
C ALA A 194 -16.64 -21.24 16.56
N LEU A 195 -17.24 -20.06 16.33
CA LEU A 195 -18.55 -19.90 15.69
C LEU A 195 -18.52 -20.10 14.16
N ASN A 196 -17.36 -20.18 13.54
CA ASN A 196 -17.20 -20.31 12.09
C ASN A 196 -17.01 -21.77 11.63
N LEU A 197 -17.10 -22.74 12.54
CA LEU A 197 -17.02 -24.16 12.18
C LEU A 197 -18.29 -24.59 11.44
N ASN A 198 -18.10 -25.20 10.28
CA ASN A 198 -19.16 -25.89 9.57
C ASN A 198 -19.59 -27.15 10.33
N LYS A 199 -20.77 -27.69 10.01
CA LYS A 199 -21.30 -28.90 10.65
C LYS A 199 -20.42 -30.15 10.44
N ASP A 200 -19.61 -30.15 9.41
CA ASP A 200 -18.65 -31.20 9.05
C ASP A 200 -17.25 -30.99 9.65
N GLY A 201 -17.07 -29.97 10.48
CA GLY A 201 -15.78 -29.65 11.12
C GLY A 201 -14.78 -28.94 10.19
N THR A 202 -15.23 -28.45 9.04
CA THR A 202 -14.44 -27.62 8.14
C THR A 202 -14.67 -26.13 8.42
N ILE A 203 -13.78 -25.29 7.88
CA ILE A 203 -13.89 -23.82 7.93
C ILE A 203 -13.83 -23.29 6.50
N ASP A 204 -14.74 -22.37 6.16
CA ASP A 204 -14.70 -21.70 4.88
C ASP A 204 -13.65 -20.57 4.91
N VAL A 205 -12.60 -20.74 4.13
CA VAL A 205 -11.55 -19.73 3.94
C VAL A 205 -11.63 -19.12 2.55
N PRO A 206 -11.18 -17.86 2.36
CA PRO A 206 -11.11 -17.28 1.00
C PRO A 206 -10.17 -18.10 0.13
N CYS A 207 -10.51 -18.27 -1.15
CA CYS A 207 -9.64 -18.92 -2.12
C CYS A 207 -8.38 -18.08 -2.41
N TRP A 208 -8.44 -16.78 -2.14
CA TRP A 208 -7.42 -15.80 -2.54
C TRP A 208 -6.79 -15.13 -1.31
N ARG A 209 -5.48 -14.95 -1.37
CA ARG A 209 -4.70 -14.18 -0.40
C ARG A 209 -4.84 -12.68 -0.62
N TYR A 210 -4.91 -12.27 -1.90
CA TYR A 210 -4.95 -10.87 -2.31
C TYR A 210 -5.58 -10.76 -3.70
N ALA A 211 -6.25 -9.64 -3.99
CA ALA A 211 -6.79 -9.35 -5.31
C ALA A 211 -6.39 -7.94 -5.78
N MET A 212 -6.09 -7.81 -7.07
CA MET A 212 -5.88 -6.52 -7.73
C MET A 212 -6.87 -6.37 -8.89
N ILE A 213 -7.65 -5.30 -8.88
CA ILE A 213 -8.69 -5.02 -9.86
C ILE A 213 -8.24 -3.83 -10.70
N ASN A 214 -7.95 -4.07 -11.98
CA ASN A 214 -7.67 -3.03 -12.95
C ASN A 214 -8.97 -2.59 -13.62
N PHE A 215 -9.47 -1.41 -13.25
CA PHE A 215 -10.79 -0.92 -13.63
C PHE A 215 -10.77 0.56 -14.01
N PRO A 216 -11.33 0.97 -15.18
CA PRO A 216 -11.39 2.36 -15.59
C PRO A 216 -12.45 3.13 -14.78
N HIS A 217 -12.00 4.12 -14.02
CA HIS A 217 -12.86 5.04 -13.30
C HIS A 217 -12.16 6.39 -13.16
N PRO A 218 -12.85 7.55 -13.30
CA PRO A 218 -12.22 8.86 -13.29
C PRO A 218 -11.27 9.13 -12.10
N LEU A 219 -11.62 8.67 -10.91
CA LEU A 219 -10.74 8.80 -9.73
C LEU A 219 -9.49 7.89 -9.82
N LEU A 220 -9.64 6.67 -10.33
CA LEU A 220 -8.53 5.72 -10.50
C LEU A 220 -7.61 6.15 -11.65
N GLU A 221 -8.18 6.75 -12.72
CA GLU A 221 -7.42 7.34 -13.85
C GLU A 221 -6.51 8.47 -13.39
N GLN A 222 -6.90 9.18 -12.33
CA GLN A 222 -6.11 10.23 -11.69
C GLN A 222 -5.00 9.69 -10.78
N GLY A 223 -4.80 8.38 -10.75
CA GLY A 223 -3.78 7.73 -9.96
C GLY A 223 -4.20 7.37 -8.53
N LEU A 224 -5.50 7.46 -8.21
CA LEU A 224 -6.02 6.95 -6.95
C LEU A 224 -5.96 5.41 -6.95
N VAL A 225 -5.50 4.83 -5.86
CA VAL A 225 -5.55 3.39 -5.60
C VAL A 225 -6.30 3.19 -4.29
N ILE A 226 -7.33 2.37 -4.34
CA ILE A 226 -8.12 2.02 -3.17
C ILE A 226 -7.63 0.68 -2.61
N LEU A 227 -7.25 0.70 -1.35
CA LEU A 227 -6.94 -0.51 -0.61
C LEU A 227 -8.17 -0.88 0.22
N ASP A 228 -8.95 -1.84 -0.28
CA ASP A 228 -10.11 -2.39 0.43
C ASP A 228 -9.63 -3.43 1.45
N THR A 229 -9.67 -3.05 2.71
CA THR A 229 -9.15 -3.87 3.79
C THR A 229 -10.23 -4.79 4.36
N PRO A 230 -9.92 -6.00 4.84
CA PRO A 230 -10.82 -6.78 5.68
C PRO A 230 -11.30 -5.97 6.90
N GLY A 231 -12.40 -6.37 7.51
CA GLY A 231 -12.91 -5.68 8.71
C GLY A 231 -11.88 -5.63 9.85
N LEU A 232 -11.91 -4.57 10.64
CA LEU A 232 -10.92 -4.32 11.72
C LEU A 232 -10.83 -5.44 12.77
N ASN A 233 -11.89 -6.23 12.93
CA ASN A 233 -11.89 -7.40 13.82
C ASN A 233 -10.95 -8.53 13.32
N ALA A 234 -10.50 -8.42 12.06
CA ALA A 234 -9.46 -9.29 11.49
C ALA A 234 -8.03 -8.77 11.74
N ILE A 235 -7.86 -7.61 12.40
CA ILE A 235 -6.53 -7.10 12.77
C ILE A 235 -5.91 -8.05 13.79
N GLY A 236 -4.75 -8.61 13.42
CA GLY A 236 -4.06 -9.65 14.19
C GLY A 236 -4.19 -11.04 13.57
N THR A 237 -5.30 -11.33 12.88
CA THR A 237 -5.48 -12.57 12.10
C THR A 237 -5.27 -12.36 10.60
N GLU A 238 -5.19 -11.09 10.14
CA GLU A 238 -4.92 -10.71 8.74
C GLU A 238 -3.59 -9.94 8.63
N PRO A 239 -2.45 -10.65 8.51
CA PRO A 239 -1.12 -10.02 8.42
C PRO A 239 -1.01 -9.07 7.22
N GLU A 240 -1.71 -9.36 6.11
CA GLU A 240 -1.68 -8.52 4.91
C GLU A 240 -2.18 -7.10 5.16
N LEU A 241 -3.19 -6.94 6.03
CA LEU A 241 -3.70 -5.63 6.42
C LEU A 241 -2.65 -4.83 7.18
N THR A 242 -2.06 -5.45 8.20
CA THR A 242 -1.18 -4.78 9.17
C THR A 242 0.23 -4.55 8.62
N ILE A 243 0.75 -5.52 7.84
CA ILE A 243 2.13 -5.52 7.36
C ILE A 243 2.24 -4.85 5.99
N ASN A 244 1.26 -5.05 5.10
CA ASN A 244 1.37 -4.62 3.72
C ASN A 244 0.47 -3.44 3.35
N MET A 245 -0.82 -3.47 3.72
CA MET A 245 -1.76 -2.45 3.22
C MET A 245 -1.66 -1.13 3.97
N LEU A 246 -1.79 -1.13 5.29
CA LEU A 246 -1.72 0.09 6.09
C LEU A 246 -0.36 0.80 5.99
N PRO A 247 0.78 0.10 6.08
CA PRO A 247 2.08 0.74 5.90
C PRO A 247 2.32 1.37 4.54
N ASN A 248 1.70 0.84 3.48
CA ASN A 248 1.84 1.33 2.12
C ASN A 248 0.78 2.37 1.72
N ALA A 249 -0.21 2.62 2.55
CA ALA A 249 -1.21 3.64 2.30
C ALA A 249 -0.62 5.05 2.52
N HIS A 250 -1.00 5.99 1.66
CA HIS A 250 -0.67 7.41 1.78
C HIS A 250 -1.72 8.17 2.59
N ALA A 251 -2.95 7.68 2.58
CA ALA A 251 -4.06 8.20 3.36
C ALA A 251 -4.98 7.08 3.84
N VAL A 252 -5.75 7.37 4.88
CA VAL A 252 -6.73 6.45 5.46
C VAL A 252 -8.11 7.10 5.46
N LEU A 253 -9.08 6.36 4.96
CA LEU A 253 -10.51 6.67 5.06
C LEU A 253 -11.12 5.73 6.10
N PHE A 254 -11.35 6.23 7.29
CA PHE A 254 -11.88 5.46 8.41
C PHE A 254 -13.41 5.54 8.45
N ILE A 255 -14.09 4.41 8.29
CA ILE A 255 -15.54 4.35 8.11
C ILE A 255 -16.19 3.94 9.43
N LEU A 256 -17.04 4.82 9.93
CA LEU A 256 -17.84 4.69 11.13
C LEU A 256 -19.32 4.52 10.75
N ALA A 257 -20.17 4.15 11.69
CA ALA A 257 -21.62 4.09 11.49
C ALA A 257 -22.34 5.10 12.41
N ALA A 258 -23.17 5.95 11.82
CA ALA A 258 -23.91 6.98 12.54
C ALA A 258 -24.89 6.43 13.59
N ASP A 259 -25.40 5.21 13.38
CA ASP A 259 -26.33 4.53 14.29
C ASP A 259 -25.67 4.03 15.58
N GLN A 260 -24.35 3.84 15.59
CA GLN A 260 -23.60 3.28 16.73
C GLN A 260 -22.59 4.26 17.34
N GLY A 261 -22.24 5.32 16.60
CA GLY A 261 -21.17 6.22 16.99
C GLY A 261 -19.79 5.54 16.92
N VAL A 262 -18.79 6.12 17.58
CA VAL A 262 -17.43 5.55 17.62
C VAL A 262 -17.34 4.53 18.75
N THR A 263 -17.04 3.28 18.43
CA THR A 263 -16.89 2.20 19.41
C THR A 263 -15.51 2.21 20.07
N LYS A 264 -15.39 1.51 21.21
CA LYS A 264 -14.10 1.39 21.91
C LYS A 264 -13.05 0.69 21.04
N SER A 265 -13.44 -0.39 20.35
CA SER A 265 -12.55 -1.14 19.44
C SER A 265 -12.06 -0.27 18.28
N GLU A 266 -12.94 0.57 17.71
CA GLU A 266 -12.55 1.52 16.67
C GLU A 266 -11.55 2.57 17.17
N ILE A 267 -11.73 3.06 18.41
CA ILE A 267 -10.77 3.98 19.03
C ILE A 267 -9.42 3.33 19.26
N ASP A 268 -9.41 2.09 19.75
CA ASP A 268 -8.18 1.33 20.01
C ASP A 268 -7.39 1.10 18.71
N VAL A 269 -8.06 0.68 17.64
CA VAL A 269 -7.45 0.52 16.31
C VAL A 269 -6.96 1.85 15.75
N TRP A 270 -7.79 2.90 15.84
CA TRP A 270 -7.40 4.25 15.43
C TRP A 270 -6.11 4.70 16.11
N ARG A 271 -6.02 4.53 17.42
CA ARG A 271 -4.85 4.92 18.22
C ARG A 271 -3.62 4.10 17.90
N GLN A 272 -3.79 2.79 17.75
CA GLN A 272 -2.68 1.86 17.56
C GLN A 272 -2.08 1.94 16.16
N TYR A 273 -2.91 2.07 15.13
CA TYR A 273 -2.47 1.91 13.74
C TYR A 273 -2.56 3.19 12.89
N ILE A 274 -3.41 4.17 13.26
CA ILE A 274 -3.71 5.31 12.41
C ILE A 274 -3.25 6.64 13.02
N SER A 275 -3.38 6.85 14.33
CA SER A 275 -3.07 8.13 14.98
C SER A 275 -1.58 8.42 15.13
N GLY A 276 -0.69 7.44 14.90
CA GLY A 276 0.75 7.58 15.06
C GLY A 276 1.38 8.62 14.14
N THR A 277 2.64 8.95 14.41
CA THR A 277 3.42 10.01 13.74
C THR A 277 3.60 9.84 12.23
N ARG A 278 3.35 8.64 11.71
CA ARG A 278 3.49 8.30 10.29
C ARG A 278 2.46 8.99 9.39
N TRP A 279 1.28 9.29 9.94
CA TRP A 279 0.18 9.90 9.21
C TRP A 279 0.06 11.37 9.61
N LYS A 280 0.37 12.30 8.70
CA LYS A 280 0.06 13.72 8.92
C LYS A 280 -1.47 13.93 8.92
N GLN A 281 -1.92 14.97 9.60
CA GLN A 281 -3.36 15.27 9.75
C GLN A 281 -4.12 15.25 8.42
N LYS A 282 -3.51 15.71 7.33
CA LYS A 282 -4.15 15.80 6.00
C LYS A 282 -4.46 14.46 5.32
N GLY A 283 -3.77 13.38 5.69
CA GLY A 283 -4.00 12.03 5.15
C GLY A 283 -5.01 11.20 5.95
N ARG A 284 -5.65 11.77 6.97
CA ARG A 284 -6.63 11.08 7.82
C ARG A 284 -8.00 11.67 7.61
N LEU A 285 -8.92 10.87 7.08
CA LEU A 285 -10.31 11.23 6.88
C LEU A 285 -11.20 10.20 7.57
N ALA A 286 -12.35 10.63 8.05
CA ALA A 286 -13.38 9.72 8.57
C ALA A 286 -14.68 9.86 7.77
N VAL A 287 -15.35 8.75 7.55
CA VAL A 287 -16.69 8.71 6.93
C VAL A 287 -17.68 8.21 7.96
N MET A 288 -18.65 9.05 8.29
CA MET A 288 -19.79 8.65 9.11
C MET A 288 -20.89 8.13 8.20
N ASN A 289 -20.89 6.83 7.98
CA ASN A 289 -21.84 6.16 7.10
C ASN A 289 -23.18 5.88 7.81
N LYS A 290 -24.19 5.47 7.05
CA LYS A 290 -25.55 5.10 7.52
C LYS A 290 -26.31 6.27 8.15
N ILE A 291 -26.09 7.51 7.68
CA ILE A 291 -26.85 8.68 8.16
C ILE A 291 -28.35 8.57 7.85
N ASP A 292 -28.75 7.71 6.91
CA ASP A 292 -30.15 7.41 6.61
C ASP A 292 -30.89 6.79 7.79
N GLY A 293 -30.19 6.15 8.73
CA GLY A 293 -30.78 5.72 10.00
C GLY A 293 -31.23 6.87 10.91
N LEU A 294 -30.74 8.09 10.67
CA LEU A 294 -31.17 9.30 11.37
C LEU A 294 -32.37 9.98 10.69
N TRP A 295 -32.73 9.56 9.46
CA TRP A 295 -33.86 10.13 8.72
C TRP A 295 -35.18 9.59 9.29
N ASP A 296 -35.71 10.33 10.22
CA ASP A 296 -36.96 10.04 10.89
C ASP A 296 -38.04 10.99 10.34
N GLU A 297 -39.08 10.44 9.74
CA GLU A 297 -40.20 11.22 9.19
C GLU A 297 -41.00 11.99 10.26
N LEU A 298 -40.82 11.62 11.53
CA LEU A 298 -41.43 12.30 12.68
C LEU A 298 -40.58 13.43 13.27
N LYS A 299 -39.32 13.58 12.81
CA LYS A 299 -38.41 14.62 13.28
C LYS A 299 -38.30 15.76 12.28
N ASP A 300 -38.18 16.99 12.78
CA ASP A 300 -37.85 18.13 11.95
C ASP A 300 -36.43 17.99 11.38
N GLU A 301 -36.26 18.42 10.14
CA GLU A 301 -34.95 18.38 9.44
C GLU A 301 -33.86 19.12 10.23
N LYS A 302 -34.21 20.18 10.96
CA LYS A 302 -33.30 20.90 11.86
C LYS A 302 -32.81 20.07 13.02
N GLU A 303 -33.66 19.19 13.56
CA GLU A 303 -33.30 18.27 14.66
C GLU A 303 -32.33 17.19 14.15
N ILE A 304 -32.60 16.65 12.95
CA ILE A 304 -31.72 15.69 12.29
C ILE A 304 -30.34 16.32 12.04
N GLN A 305 -30.28 17.54 11.51
CA GLN A 305 -29.02 18.25 11.28
C GLN A 305 -28.28 18.56 12.57
N LYS A 306 -28.98 18.92 13.64
CA LYS A 306 -28.38 19.16 14.96
C LYS A 306 -27.76 17.88 15.53
N GLU A 307 -28.46 16.76 15.44
CA GLU A 307 -27.96 15.47 15.90
C GLU A 307 -26.74 15.03 15.10
N LEU A 308 -26.81 15.14 13.76
CA LEU A 308 -25.68 14.84 12.88
C LEU A 308 -24.46 15.71 13.22
N THR A 309 -24.64 17.01 13.41
CA THR A 309 -23.57 17.92 13.80
C THR A 309 -22.96 17.54 15.15
N ARG A 310 -23.78 17.13 16.11
CA ARG A 310 -23.33 16.65 17.42
C ARG A 310 -22.48 15.41 17.28
N GLN A 311 -22.91 14.44 16.48
CA GLN A 311 -22.16 13.20 16.25
C GLN A 311 -20.83 13.45 15.54
N ILE A 312 -20.79 14.33 14.54
CA ILE A 312 -19.55 14.73 13.86
C ILE A 312 -18.57 15.33 14.86
N LYS A 313 -19.05 16.27 15.72
CA LYS A 313 -18.20 16.90 16.70
C LYS A 313 -17.64 15.91 17.72
N THR A 314 -18.48 15.03 18.25
CA THR A 314 -18.05 13.99 19.19
C THR A 314 -17.04 13.04 18.56
N SER A 315 -17.27 12.60 17.31
CA SER A 315 -16.33 11.73 16.59
C SER A 315 -15.02 12.44 16.30
N ALA A 316 -15.06 13.72 15.96
CA ALA A 316 -13.87 14.54 15.73
C ALA A 316 -13.00 14.64 17.01
N GLU A 317 -13.63 14.90 18.17
CA GLU A 317 -12.94 14.95 19.46
C GLU A 317 -12.32 13.60 19.83
N LEU A 318 -13.04 12.49 19.64
CA LEU A 318 -12.56 11.13 19.96
C LEU A 318 -11.39 10.68 19.09
N LEU A 319 -11.41 11.04 17.80
CA LEU A 319 -10.39 10.65 16.83
C LEU A 319 -9.25 11.68 16.71
N GLY A 320 -9.38 12.86 17.32
CA GLY A 320 -8.40 13.94 17.17
C GLY A 320 -8.35 14.49 15.73
N LEU A 321 -9.51 14.57 15.08
CA LEU A 321 -9.69 15.12 13.73
C LEU A 321 -10.38 16.47 13.79
N GLU A 322 -10.25 17.24 12.72
CA GLU A 322 -11.09 18.41 12.49
C GLU A 322 -12.48 17.98 11.98
N THR A 323 -13.51 18.76 12.24
CA THR A 323 -14.89 18.44 11.80
C THR A 323 -15.03 18.40 10.28
N ASN A 324 -14.20 19.15 9.54
CA ASN A 324 -14.14 19.13 8.08
C ASN A 324 -13.49 17.86 7.48
N GLN A 325 -12.85 17.04 8.34
CA GLN A 325 -12.28 15.74 7.97
C GLN A 325 -13.26 14.58 8.16
N ILE A 326 -14.48 14.86 8.63
CA ILE A 326 -15.52 13.85 8.84
C ILE A 326 -16.66 14.08 7.84
N PHE A 327 -16.88 13.08 6.99
CA PHE A 327 -17.87 13.11 5.92
C PHE A 327 -19.08 12.26 6.27
N PRO A 328 -20.22 12.86 6.64
CA PRO A 328 -21.45 12.12 6.87
C PRO A 328 -22.06 11.70 5.53
N VAL A 329 -22.31 10.40 5.35
CA VAL A 329 -22.87 9.86 4.10
C VAL A 329 -23.87 8.73 4.35
N SER A 330 -24.75 8.49 3.41
CA SER A 330 -25.47 7.23 3.28
C SER A 330 -25.02 6.51 2.00
N ALA A 331 -24.12 5.56 2.14
CA ALA A 331 -23.61 4.79 1.02
C ALA A 331 -24.72 4.02 0.30
N GLN A 332 -25.63 3.40 1.05
CA GLN A 332 -26.74 2.62 0.50
C GLN A 332 -27.71 3.50 -0.30
N LYS A 333 -28.12 4.64 0.24
CA LYS A 333 -29.02 5.56 -0.46
C LYS A 333 -28.31 6.26 -1.61
N GLY A 334 -27.03 6.55 -1.49
CA GLY A 334 -26.22 7.09 -2.59
C GLY A 334 -26.10 6.12 -3.75
N LEU A 335 -25.84 4.84 -3.48
CA LEU A 335 -25.83 3.80 -4.52
C LEU A 335 -27.20 3.69 -5.20
N LEU A 336 -28.28 3.58 -4.40
CA LEU A 336 -29.64 3.50 -4.93
C LEU A 336 -30.00 4.72 -5.79
N ALA A 337 -29.65 5.91 -5.31
CA ALA A 337 -29.92 7.17 -6.02
C ALA A 337 -29.19 7.24 -7.37
N LYS A 338 -27.93 6.85 -7.44
CA LYS A 338 -27.17 6.79 -8.69
C LYS A 338 -27.75 5.78 -9.67
N VAL A 339 -28.13 4.59 -9.20
CA VAL A 339 -28.74 3.54 -10.03
C VAL A 339 -30.10 4.01 -10.58
N ASN A 340 -30.92 4.64 -9.76
CA ASN A 340 -32.26 5.12 -10.14
C ASN A 340 -32.26 6.52 -10.78
N LYS A 341 -31.10 7.19 -10.84
CA LYS A 341 -30.97 8.58 -11.32
C LYS A 341 -31.84 9.55 -10.52
N ASP A 342 -31.92 9.37 -9.20
CA ASP A 342 -32.65 10.23 -8.27
C ASP A 342 -31.71 11.29 -7.67
N ASP A 343 -31.69 12.47 -8.28
CA ASP A 343 -30.80 13.56 -7.87
C ASP A 343 -31.12 14.09 -6.45
N ALA A 344 -32.40 14.05 -6.03
CA ALA A 344 -32.79 14.52 -4.71
C ALA A 344 -32.25 13.57 -3.61
N LEU A 345 -32.44 12.28 -3.81
CA LEU A 345 -31.89 11.25 -2.90
C LEU A 345 -30.36 11.25 -2.92
N LEU A 346 -29.75 11.48 -4.10
CA LEU A 346 -28.31 11.57 -4.25
C LEU A 346 -27.73 12.74 -3.44
N ALA A 347 -28.33 13.93 -3.56
CA ALA A 347 -27.94 15.09 -2.74
C ALA A 347 -28.10 14.81 -1.24
N LYS A 348 -29.22 14.20 -0.82
CA LYS A 348 -29.47 13.85 0.57
C LYS A 348 -28.50 12.80 1.10
N SER A 349 -28.01 11.90 0.25
CA SER A 349 -27.03 10.88 0.61
C SER A 349 -25.65 11.43 0.93
N ARG A 350 -25.29 12.61 0.44
CA ARG A 350 -24.02 13.33 0.59
C ARG A 350 -22.81 12.57 0.04
N VAL A 351 -22.99 11.52 -0.75
CA VAL A 351 -21.88 10.77 -1.35
C VAL A 351 -21.06 11.64 -2.29
N LEU A 352 -21.70 12.58 -3.04
CA LEU A 352 -21.00 13.50 -3.93
C LEU A 352 -20.03 14.44 -3.18
N GLU A 353 -20.33 14.81 -1.93
CA GLU A 353 -19.43 15.61 -1.10
C GLU A 353 -18.15 14.84 -0.77
N LEU A 354 -18.27 13.55 -0.49
CA LEU A 354 -17.13 12.68 -0.25
C LEU A 354 -16.29 12.47 -1.53
N GLU A 355 -16.93 12.23 -2.67
CA GLU A 355 -16.24 12.12 -3.96
C GLU A 355 -15.49 13.39 -4.31
N ALA A 356 -16.12 14.55 -4.08
CA ALA A 356 -15.47 15.84 -4.25
C ALA A 356 -14.28 16.03 -3.30
N ALA A 357 -14.38 15.56 -2.06
CA ALA A 357 -13.29 15.61 -1.10
C ALA A 357 -12.13 14.68 -1.49
N LEU A 358 -12.42 13.47 -1.96
CA LEU A 358 -11.39 12.56 -2.50
C LEU A 358 -10.65 13.19 -3.68
N SER A 359 -11.38 13.81 -4.61
CA SER A 359 -10.81 14.46 -5.79
C SER A 359 -10.07 15.78 -5.47
N ASN A 360 -10.68 16.65 -4.67
CA ASN A 360 -10.22 18.05 -4.52
C ASN A 360 -9.35 18.29 -3.28
N GLN A 361 -9.39 17.38 -2.29
CA GLN A 361 -8.61 17.51 -1.05
C GLN A 361 -7.51 16.45 -0.97
N LEU A 362 -7.87 15.19 -1.19
CA LEU A 362 -6.93 14.09 -0.98
C LEU A 362 -5.88 14.00 -2.10
N ILE A 363 -6.30 14.11 -3.36
CA ILE A 363 -5.36 14.05 -4.49
C ILE A 363 -4.37 15.22 -4.48
N PRO A 364 -4.76 16.47 -4.22
CA PRO A 364 -3.79 17.55 -4.03
C PRO A 364 -2.92 17.39 -2.79
N SER A 365 -3.47 16.83 -1.71
CA SER A 365 -2.69 16.54 -0.48
C SER A 365 -1.62 15.48 -0.69
N LYS A 366 -1.75 14.60 -1.68
CA LYS A 366 -0.69 13.68 -2.10
C LYS A 366 0.61 14.43 -2.38
N GLN A 367 0.53 15.55 -3.10
CA GLN A 367 1.70 16.34 -3.44
C GLN A 367 2.43 16.82 -2.17
N GLU A 368 1.68 17.30 -1.17
CA GLU A 368 2.25 17.69 0.12
C GLU A 368 2.78 16.48 0.90
N ILE A 369 2.03 15.39 0.96
CA ILE A 369 2.43 14.17 1.68
C ILE A 369 3.70 13.57 1.08
N VAL A 370 3.75 13.43 -0.23
CA VAL A 370 4.94 12.91 -0.93
C VAL A 370 6.09 13.88 -0.80
N ARG A 371 5.85 15.18 -0.97
CA ARG A 371 6.86 16.24 -0.82
C ARG A 371 7.47 16.23 0.56
N ASP A 372 6.65 16.25 1.60
CA ASP A 372 7.09 16.32 2.98
C ASP A 372 7.85 15.04 3.41
N ASN A 373 7.35 13.86 3.00
CA ASN A 373 8.03 12.60 3.28
C ASN A 373 9.38 12.52 2.56
N THR A 374 9.41 12.92 1.29
CA THR A 374 10.64 12.96 0.49
C THR A 374 11.63 13.98 1.06
N GLN A 375 11.15 15.17 1.44
CA GLN A 375 11.97 16.22 2.05
C GLN A 375 12.64 15.73 3.33
N ASN A 376 11.87 15.16 4.25
CA ASN A 376 12.40 14.63 5.52
C ASN A 376 13.48 13.55 5.28
N GLU A 377 13.23 12.65 4.33
CA GLU A 377 14.17 11.57 4.03
C GLU A 377 15.45 12.09 3.34
N ILE A 378 15.34 13.10 2.48
CA ILE A 378 16.48 13.79 1.89
C ILE A 378 17.25 14.56 2.96
N ASP A 379 16.58 15.29 3.84
CA ASP A 379 17.21 16.04 4.93
C ASP A 379 18.00 15.12 5.87
N ASP A 380 17.45 13.93 6.17
CA ASP A 380 18.17 12.89 6.93
C ASP A 380 19.41 12.38 6.19
N LEU A 381 19.31 12.10 4.88
CA LEU A 381 20.43 11.66 4.05
C LEU A 381 21.53 12.73 3.99
N ILE A 382 21.16 13.99 3.77
CA ILE A 382 22.08 15.13 3.74
C ILE A 382 22.76 15.30 5.11
N THR A 383 21.97 15.22 6.19
CA THR A 383 22.50 15.37 7.57
C THR A 383 23.52 14.28 7.88
N ASN A 384 23.22 13.03 7.53
CA ASN A 384 24.15 11.92 7.73
C ASN A 384 25.44 12.09 6.90
N SER A 385 25.30 12.49 5.63
CA SER A 385 26.47 12.77 4.77
C SER A 385 27.32 13.91 5.33
N LYS A 386 26.68 14.95 5.85
CA LYS A 386 27.37 16.08 6.51
C LYS A 386 28.13 15.64 7.75
N ILE A 387 27.53 14.82 8.61
CA ILE A 387 28.19 14.27 9.81
C ILE A 387 29.50 13.52 9.43
N ILE A 388 29.43 12.69 8.38
CA ILE A 388 30.59 11.93 7.90
C ILE A 388 31.69 12.89 7.37
N LEU A 389 31.29 13.90 6.59
CA LEU A 389 32.22 14.90 6.08
C LEU A 389 32.85 15.74 7.19
N ASP A 390 32.05 16.19 8.17
CA ASP A 390 32.55 16.97 9.32
C ASP A 390 33.53 16.15 10.14
N ALA A 391 33.27 14.85 10.35
CA ALA A 391 34.18 13.95 11.03
C ALA A 391 35.52 13.76 10.25
N ARG A 392 35.42 13.58 8.91
CA ARG A 392 36.64 13.51 8.06
C ARG A 392 37.44 14.81 8.12
N PHE A 393 36.74 15.95 8.05
CA PHE A 393 37.38 17.28 8.11
C PHE A 393 38.03 17.54 9.47
N ALA A 394 37.38 17.17 10.57
CA ALA A 394 37.95 17.29 11.91
C ALA A 394 39.22 16.43 12.05
N GLY A 395 39.20 15.18 11.59
CA GLY A 395 40.38 14.31 11.61
C GLY A 395 41.55 14.85 10.79
N ILE A 396 41.28 15.40 9.61
CA ILE A 396 42.32 16.03 8.79
C ILE A 396 42.91 17.29 9.46
N ASN A 397 42.05 18.12 10.08
CA ASN A 397 42.49 19.30 10.81
C ASN A 397 43.36 18.96 12.04
N GLU A 398 42.96 17.90 12.78
CA GLU A 398 43.77 17.42 13.92
C GLU A 398 45.15 16.97 13.45
N GLN A 399 45.24 16.19 12.36
CA GLN A 399 46.49 15.79 11.75
C GLN A 399 47.32 16.99 11.28
N LEU A 400 46.69 18.02 10.69
CA LEU A 400 47.34 19.25 10.28
C LEU A 400 47.90 20.05 11.46
N VAL A 401 47.15 20.14 12.58
CA VAL A 401 47.60 20.82 13.80
C VAL A 401 48.78 20.06 14.40
N GLU A 402 48.72 18.73 14.47
CA GLU A 402 49.81 17.88 14.95
C GLU A 402 51.07 18.05 14.08
N LEU A 403 50.95 18.00 12.77
CA LEU A 403 52.05 18.23 11.83
C LEU A 403 52.66 19.64 11.95
N ARG A 404 51.81 20.68 12.13
CA ARG A 404 52.29 22.05 12.34
C ARG A 404 53.04 22.22 13.67
N GLY A 405 52.54 21.57 14.73
CA GLY A 405 53.20 21.57 16.04
C GLY A 405 54.56 20.87 16.03
N LEU A 406 54.68 19.80 15.26
CA LEU A 406 55.94 19.04 15.11
C LEU A 406 56.97 19.74 14.22
N ARG A 407 56.52 20.53 13.21
CA ARG A 407 57.41 21.30 12.32
C ARG A 407 58.32 22.30 13.07
N GLY A 408 57.87 22.73 14.27
CA GLY A 408 58.63 23.66 15.10
C GLY A 408 59.73 23.00 16.01
N LYS A 409 59.77 21.65 16.04
CA LYS A 409 60.62 20.94 17.01
C LYS A 409 61.74 20.08 16.44
N ASN A 410 61.64 19.53 15.25
CA ASN A 410 62.73 18.77 14.61
C ASN A 410 62.37 18.30 13.20
N GLU A 411 63.20 18.55 12.19
CA GLU A 411 63.03 18.10 10.81
C GLU A 411 62.94 16.57 10.71
N ASP A 412 63.68 15.83 11.51
CA ASP A 412 63.69 14.36 11.52
C ASP A 412 62.39 13.77 12.05
N VAL A 413 61.72 14.43 13.01
CA VAL A 413 60.44 14.01 13.56
C VAL A 413 59.33 14.29 12.56
N VAL A 414 59.39 15.40 11.83
CA VAL A 414 58.46 15.74 10.75
C VAL A 414 58.58 14.73 9.63
N GLU A 415 59.81 14.35 9.24
CA GLU A 415 59.99 13.32 8.21
C GLU A 415 59.50 11.94 8.65
N HIS A 416 59.72 11.57 9.91
CA HIS A 416 59.22 10.33 10.48
C HIS A 416 57.69 10.33 10.53
N MET A 417 57.07 11.45 10.93
CA MET A 417 55.59 11.58 10.97
C MET A 417 54.96 11.63 9.57
N MET A 418 55.60 12.31 8.62
CA MET A 418 55.18 12.28 7.22
C MET A 418 55.22 10.86 6.65
N ASN A 419 56.28 10.11 6.99
CA ASN A 419 56.34 8.70 6.60
C ASN A 419 55.26 7.85 7.29
N LYS A 420 54.99 8.11 8.58
CA LYS A 420 53.92 7.45 9.31
C LYS A 420 52.54 7.75 8.71
N VAL A 421 52.23 9.03 8.45
CA VAL A 421 50.95 9.45 7.80
C VAL A 421 50.85 8.84 6.41
N LYS A 422 51.94 8.74 5.66
CA LYS A 422 51.97 8.09 4.35
C LYS A 422 51.66 6.59 4.46
N VAL A 423 52.30 5.93 5.45
CA VAL A 423 52.03 4.50 5.74
C VAL A 423 50.60 4.27 6.22
N ASP A 424 50.10 5.16 7.09
CA ASP A 424 48.73 5.08 7.59
C ASP A 424 47.70 5.32 6.47
N LYS A 425 47.98 6.27 5.56
CA LYS A 425 47.21 6.50 4.35
C LYS A 425 47.25 5.28 3.44
N GLU A 426 48.44 4.70 3.16
CA GLU A 426 48.55 3.50 2.36
C GLU A 426 47.81 2.28 2.99
N ASN A 427 47.89 2.16 4.32
CA ASN A 427 47.19 1.11 5.06
C ASN A 427 45.68 1.32 5.01
N PHE A 428 45.22 2.58 5.13
CA PHE A 428 43.80 2.94 4.97
C PHE A 428 43.32 2.66 3.56
N GLU A 429 44.08 3.08 2.53
CA GLU A 429 43.76 2.79 1.13
C GLU A 429 43.74 1.28 0.86
N LYS A 430 44.69 0.52 1.40
CA LYS A 430 44.65 -0.96 1.34
C LYS A 430 43.50 -1.54 2.12
N GLY A 431 43.17 -0.97 3.27
CA GLY A 431 41.98 -1.34 4.06
C GLY A 431 40.70 -1.08 3.28
N LEU A 432 40.58 0.07 2.65
CA LEU A 432 39.46 0.44 1.81
C LEU A 432 39.33 -0.48 0.59
N GLN A 433 40.46 -0.77 -0.10
CA GLN A 433 40.48 -1.73 -1.22
C GLN A 433 40.06 -3.13 -0.78
N ARG A 434 40.57 -3.59 0.40
CA ARG A 434 40.14 -4.88 0.97
C ARG A 434 38.66 -4.89 1.32
N PHE A 435 38.16 -3.79 1.90
CA PHE A 435 36.73 -3.64 2.20
C PHE A 435 35.87 -3.64 0.93
N GLN A 436 36.31 -2.89 -0.10
CA GLN A 436 35.64 -2.88 -1.41
C GLN A 436 35.68 -4.27 -2.09
N ALA A 437 36.84 -4.97 -2.01
CA ALA A 437 36.95 -6.33 -2.51
C ALA A 437 36.04 -7.31 -1.75
N LEU A 438 36.03 -7.22 -0.42
CA LEU A 438 35.10 -8.01 0.42
C LEU A 438 33.64 -7.71 0.10
N ARG A 439 33.29 -6.42 -0.05
CA ARG A 439 31.96 -5.97 -0.45
C ARG A 439 31.59 -6.51 -1.83
N SER A 440 32.52 -6.43 -2.79
CA SER A 440 32.30 -6.98 -4.14
C SER A 440 32.08 -8.49 -4.11
N ILE A 441 32.94 -9.22 -3.35
CA ILE A 441 32.81 -10.67 -3.16
C ILE A 441 31.46 -11.00 -2.49
N PHE A 442 31.10 -10.28 -1.43
CA PHE A 442 29.84 -10.48 -0.73
C PHE A 442 28.64 -10.20 -1.65
N SER A 443 28.66 -9.07 -2.37
CA SER A 443 27.62 -8.74 -3.34
C SER A 443 27.54 -9.79 -4.46
N GLN A 444 28.69 -10.24 -4.97
CA GLN A 444 28.74 -11.26 -6.01
C GLN A 444 28.21 -12.60 -5.51
N HIS A 445 28.58 -13.00 -4.30
CA HIS A 445 28.06 -14.24 -3.69
C HIS A 445 26.59 -14.13 -3.32
N THR A 446 26.16 -12.97 -2.82
CA THR A 446 24.74 -12.69 -2.54
C THR A 446 23.93 -12.73 -3.82
N ASN A 447 24.37 -12.03 -4.87
CA ASN A 447 23.72 -12.08 -6.19
C ASN A 447 23.72 -13.49 -6.78
N ARG A 448 24.83 -14.21 -6.63
CA ARG A 448 24.91 -15.61 -7.07
C ARG A 448 23.95 -16.51 -6.27
N LEU A 449 23.86 -16.30 -4.98
CA LEU A 449 22.91 -16.99 -4.11
C LEU A 449 21.47 -16.68 -4.49
N PHE A 450 21.14 -15.40 -4.74
CA PHE A 450 19.84 -15.01 -5.25
C PHE A 450 19.55 -15.53 -6.66
N THR A 451 20.56 -15.62 -7.51
CA THR A 451 20.39 -16.21 -8.86
C THR A 451 20.15 -17.72 -8.77
N LEU A 452 20.84 -18.40 -7.86
CA LEU A 452 20.75 -19.86 -7.70
C LEU A 452 19.51 -20.29 -6.91
N LEU A 453 19.15 -19.52 -5.87
CA LEU A 453 18.06 -19.82 -4.93
C LEU A 453 16.86 -18.89 -5.12
N GLY A 454 16.95 -17.89 -5.98
CA GLY A 454 15.85 -16.95 -6.26
C GLY A 454 14.65 -17.65 -6.88
N MET A 455 13.47 -17.05 -6.65
CA MET A 455 12.19 -17.59 -7.13
C MET A 455 12.17 -17.92 -8.63
N GLU A 456 12.81 -17.12 -9.46
CA GLU A 456 12.92 -17.38 -10.92
C GLU A 456 13.66 -18.69 -11.21
N SER A 457 14.78 -18.94 -10.54
CA SER A 457 15.53 -20.17 -10.69
C SER A 457 14.76 -21.38 -10.16
N LEU A 458 14.07 -21.21 -9.02
CA LEU A 458 13.23 -22.26 -8.43
C LEU A 458 11.99 -22.54 -9.29
N LYS A 459 11.35 -21.53 -9.85
CA LYS A 459 10.19 -21.69 -10.76
C LYS A 459 10.46 -22.63 -11.91
N VAL A 460 11.58 -22.46 -12.61
CA VAL A 460 11.93 -23.30 -13.74
C VAL A 460 12.02 -24.77 -13.31
N HIS A 461 12.66 -25.02 -12.16
CA HIS A 461 12.82 -26.41 -11.68
C HIS A 461 11.51 -27.00 -11.13
N VAL A 462 10.71 -26.19 -10.43
CA VAL A 462 9.37 -26.59 -9.98
C VAL A 462 8.50 -26.92 -11.19
N HIS A 463 8.51 -26.06 -12.21
CA HIS A 463 7.72 -26.29 -13.44
C HIS A 463 8.15 -27.58 -14.15
N THR A 464 9.45 -27.75 -14.38
CA THR A 464 9.98 -28.94 -15.04
C THR A 464 9.69 -30.22 -14.24
N THR A 465 9.88 -30.16 -12.91
CA THR A 465 9.58 -31.30 -12.02
C THR A 465 8.08 -31.61 -12.03
N ARG A 466 7.23 -30.59 -11.98
CA ARG A 466 5.77 -30.70 -12.04
C ARG A 466 5.33 -31.32 -13.37
N GLU A 467 5.87 -30.89 -14.50
CA GLU A 467 5.58 -31.49 -15.81
C GLU A 467 6.02 -32.95 -15.86
N THR A 468 7.22 -33.27 -15.33
CA THR A 468 7.69 -34.64 -15.23
C THR A 468 6.77 -35.51 -14.39
N MET A 469 6.26 -34.96 -13.27
CA MET A 469 5.32 -35.66 -12.39
C MET A 469 3.94 -35.84 -13.01
N ILE A 470 3.42 -34.83 -13.72
CA ILE A 470 2.11 -34.89 -14.40
C ILE A 470 2.15 -35.93 -15.54
N ASN A 471 3.26 -36.01 -16.29
CA ASN A 471 3.42 -36.94 -17.39
C ASN A 471 3.86 -38.32 -16.95
N ALA A 472 4.07 -38.56 -15.67
CA ALA A 472 4.54 -39.83 -15.15
C ALA A 472 3.39 -40.86 -15.06
N SER A 473 3.56 -41.98 -15.72
CA SER A 473 2.61 -43.09 -15.72
C SER A 473 2.74 -44.03 -14.50
N PHE A 474 3.80 -43.89 -13.69
CA PHE A 474 4.08 -44.75 -12.55
C PHE A 474 4.53 -43.95 -11.33
N THR A 475 4.10 -44.37 -10.14
CA THR A 475 4.47 -43.78 -8.85
C THR A 475 5.97 -43.76 -8.57
N LYS A 476 6.73 -44.68 -9.14
CA LYS A 476 8.20 -44.71 -9.03
C LYS A 476 8.84 -43.49 -9.70
N THR A 477 8.37 -43.14 -10.89
CA THR A 477 8.88 -41.98 -11.68
C THR A 477 8.56 -40.66 -10.99
N ILE A 478 7.41 -40.55 -10.31
CA ILE A 478 7.04 -39.39 -9.51
C ILE A 478 8.01 -39.21 -8.34
N ARG A 479 8.31 -40.31 -7.64
CA ARG A 479 9.23 -40.31 -6.50
C ARG A 479 10.66 -39.95 -6.94
N GLU A 480 11.12 -40.52 -8.05
CA GLU A 480 12.44 -40.19 -8.63
C GLU A 480 12.53 -38.72 -9.08
N ALA A 481 11.47 -38.16 -9.61
CA ALA A 481 11.43 -36.74 -9.98
C ALA A 481 11.52 -35.83 -8.75
N MET A 482 10.84 -36.18 -7.65
CA MET A 482 10.95 -35.46 -6.38
C MET A 482 12.34 -35.59 -5.76
N ASP A 483 12.88 -36.81 -5.69
CA ASP A 483 14.21 -37.04 -5.14
C ASP A 483 15.29 -36.28 -5.92
N ASN A 484 15.18 -36.25 -7.25
CA ASN A 484 16.07 -35.48 -8.13
C ASN A 484 15.95 -33.98 -7.87
N PHE A 485 14.74 -33.47 -7.72
CA PHE A 485 14.50 -32.04 -7.40
C PHE A 485 15.18 -31.63 -6.08
N PHE A 486 14.97 -32.40 -5.01
CA PHE A 486 15.60 -32.09 -3.71
C PHE A 486 17.12 -32.29 -3.71
N ASN A 487 17.62 -33.29 -4.44
CA ASN A 487 19.05 -33.47 -4.61
C ASN A 487 19.70 -32.32 -5.41
N GLU A 488 19.03 -31.84 -6.42
CA GLU A 488 19.52 -30.71 -7.22
C GLU A 488 19.48 -29.41 -6.42
N LEU A 489 18.43 -29.16 -5.62
CA LEU A 489 18.39 -28.06 -4.66
C LEU A 489 19.52 -28.16 -3.64
N LYS A 490 19.73 -29.34 -3.05
CA LYS A 490 20.82 -29.60 -2.10
C LYS A 490 22.20 -29.33 -2.72
N ASN A 491 22.44 -29.81 -3.94
CA ASN A 491 23.71 -29.61 -4.65
C ASN A 491 23.96 -28.14 -5.06
N ARG A 492 22.91 -27.31 -5.11
CA ARG A 492 23.04 -25.86 -5.33
C ARG A 492 23.33 -25.07 -4.06
N MET A 493 23.00 -25.64 -2.91
CA MET A 493 23.25 -25.06 -1.59
C MET A 493 24.65 -25.36 -1.05
N VAL A 494 25.29 -26.40 -1.56
CA VAL A 494 26.68 -26.80 -1.26
C VAL A 494 27.65 -26.24 -2.30
#